data_e2a19c1cb0049a44cf12aa8e47664ed4
#
_entry.id   e2a19c1cb0049a44cf12aa8e47664ed4
#
_cell.length_a   1.000
_cell.length_b   1.000
_cell.length_c   1.000
_cell.angle_alpha   90.00
_cell.angle_beta   90.00
_cell.angle_gamma   90.00
#
_symmetry.space_group_name_H-M   'P 1'
#
loop_
_entity.id
_entity.type
_entity.pdbx_description
1 polymer ?
#
loop_
_entity_poly.entity_id
_entity_poly.type
_entity_poly.pdbx_seq_one_letter_code
_entity_poly.pdbx_strand_id
1 'polypeptide(L)'
;FKPVRNMVIREALLLVQQEEGIAEEPQREADLRHVQHAAESGDPAAMCDLSDLLMKQRRSSEALYWLEQSARNGDPRGQYVLGTWYLKRGNVQNALRWLTAAADLGSSTAQYRLGVLYLKGEQVEKNLELAVRYLTASAECGNQYAQYTLGSLYRSGNGGSRDEALGREWLSRSAAQGNPYARHLLDHPDQNWTTVVQSVIRLLYHMSRIFEDNCKTDAMHRGLQIDRKRRRQFRERRLALGHKPDDHENEEIRLQ
;
A
#
# COMPACT_ATOMS: atom_id res chain seq x y z
N PHE A 1 17.41 29.81 -36.52
CA PHE A 1 16.04 29.24 -36.73
C PHE A 1 15.68 28.08 -35.79
N LYS A 2 16.62 27.44 -35.07
CA LYS A 2 16.34 26.37 -34.10
C LYS A 2 15.71 26.82 -32.74
N PRO A 3 16.04 28.00 -32.16
CA PRO A 3 15.49 28.37 -30.85
C PRO A 3 14.00 28.72 -30.87
N VAL A 4 13.49 29.32 -31.94
CA VAL A 4 12.08 29.74 -32.04
C VAL A 4 11.14 28.52 -32.13
N ARG A 5 11.55 27.47 -32.85
CA ARG A 5 10.75 26.24 -33.01
C ARG A 5 10.57 25.48 -31.69
N ASN A 6 11.61 25.48 -30.84
CA ASN A 6 11.54 24.85 -29.53
C ASN A 6 10.67 25.63 -28.53
N MET A 7 10.57 26.97 -28.71
CA MET A 7 9.72 27.81 -27.88
C MET A 7 8.24 27.60 -28.19
N VAL A 8 7.87 27.56 -29.48
CA VAL A 8 6.49 27.30 -29.93
C VAL A 8 6.00 25.89 -29.50
N ILE A 9 6.87 24.86 -29.62
CA ILE A 9 6.53 23.52 -29.18
C ILE A 9 6.34 23.45 -27.64
N ARG A 10 7.14 24.22 -26.91
CA ARG A 10 7.06 24.28 -25.44
C ARG A 10 5.79 24.98 -24.94
N GLU A 11 5.39 26.06 -25.63
CA GLU A 11 4.13 26.77 -25.38
C GLU A 11 2.92 25.91 -25.77
N ALA A 12 2.96 25.24 -26.91
CA ALA A 12 1.90 24.32 -27.33
C ALA A 12 1.73 23.13 -26.32
N LEU A 13 2.84 22.56 -25.85
CA LEU A 13 2.79 21.51 -24.80
C LEU A 13 2.25 22.03 -23.46
N LEU A 14 2.54 23.27 -23.09
CA LEU A 14 2.00 23.89 -21.89
C LEU A 14 0.50 24.16 -22.02
N LEU A 15 0.03 24.59 -23.20
CA LEU A 15 -1.39 24.79 -23.49
C LEU A 15 -2.16 23.47 -23.45
N VAL A 16 -1.64 22.40 -24.08
CA VAL A 16 -2.25 21.06 -24.03
C VAL A 16 -2.30 20.53 -22.58
N GLN A 17 -1.26 20.71 -21.80
CA GLN A 17 -1.26 20.32 -20.37
C GLN A 17 -2.23 21.16 -19.52
N GLN A 18 -2.47 22.41 -19.88
CA GLN A 18 -3.49 23.26 -19.24
C GLN A 18 -4.91 22.82 -19.63
N GLU A 19 -5.13 22.51 -20.91
CA GLU A 19 -6.44 22.04 -21.39
C GLU A 19 -6.80 20.67 -20.84
N GLU A 20 -5.85 19.72 -20.77
CA GLU A 20 -6.04 18.42 -20.12
C GLU A 20 -6.33 18.57 -18.62
N GLY A 21 -5.64 19.48 -17.92
CA GLY A 21 -5.88 19.76 -16.50
C GLY A 21 -7.26 20.39 -16.23
N ILE A 22 -7.72 21.27 -17.10
CA ILE A 22 -9.02 21.96 -16.98
C ILE A 22 -10.19 21.02 -17.30
N ALA A 23 -10.00 20.07 -18.24
CA ALA A 23 -11.03 19.09 -18.59
C ALA A 23 -11.22 17.99 -17.51
N GLU A 24 -10.19 17.68 -16.72
CA GLU A 24 -10.26 16.68 -15.66
C GLU A 24 -10.84 17.21 -14.33
N GLU A 25 -10.72 18.50 -14.03
CA GLU A 25 -11.23 19.07 -12.76
C GLU A 25 -12.75 19.00 -12.61
N PRO A 26 -13.58 19.43 -13.61
CA PRO A 26 -15.04 19.34 -13.48
C PRO A 26 -15.54 17.90 -13.41
N GLN A 27 -14.87 16.94 -14.06
CA GLN A 27 -15.21 15.53 -13.96
C GLN A 27 -14.90 14.99 -12.56
N ARG A 28 -13.75 15.32 -12.00
CA ARG A 28 -13.36 14.94 -10.63
C ARG A 28 -14.29 15.52 -9.57
N GLU A 29 -14.78 16.74 -9.76
CA GLU A 29 -15.78 17.33 -8.87
C GLU A 29 -17.15 16.67 -9.00
N ALA A 30 -17.55 16.29 -10.21
CA ALA A 30 -18.78 15.55 -10.44
C ALA A 30 -18.74 14.16 -9.79
N ASP A 31 -17.61 13.45 -9.97
CA ASP A 31 -17.38 12.15 -9.34
C ASP A 31 -17.39 12.25 -7.80
N LEU A 32 -16.76 13.29 -7.25
CA LEU A 32 -16.77 13.53 -5.81
C LEU A 32 -18.20 13.77 -5.29
N ARG A 33 -19.00 14.61 -5.96
CA ARG A 33 -20.39 14.88 -5.56
C ARG A 33 -21.25 13.63 -5.62
N HIS A 34 -21.07 12.79 -6.64
CA HIS A 34 -21.78 11.52 -6.77
C HIS A 34 -21.45 10.56 -5.61
N VAL A 35 -20.17 10.38 -5.33
CA VAL A 35 -19.71 9.52 -4.22
C VAL A 35 -20.16 10.09 -2.87
N GLN A 36 -20.12 11.40 -2.69
CA GLN A 36 -20.59 12.07 -1.47
C GLN A 36 -22.10 11.83 -1.25
N HIS A 37 -22.93 12.00 -2.27
CA HIS A 37 -24.36 11.75 -2.18
C HIS A 37 -24.68 10.28 -1.84
N ALA A 38 -23.95 9.32 -2.44
CA ALA A 38 -24.09 7.90 -2.12
C ALA A 38 -23.67 7.59 -0.66
N ALA A 39 -22.58 8.20 -0.17
CA ALA A 39 -22.13 8.07 1.21
C ALA A 39 -23.15 8.66 2.20
N GLU A 40 -23.70 9.84 1.92
CA GLU A 40 -24.75 10.49 2.71
C GLU A 40 -26.06 9.68 2.73
N SER A 41 -26.37 8.95 1.66
CA SER A 41 -27.51 8.03 1.61
C SER A 41 -27.30 6.70 2.34
N GLY A 42 -26.10 6.47 2.91
CA GLY A 42 -25.83 5.34 3.79
C GLY A 42 -25.11 4.15 3.12
N ASP A 43 -24.62 4.29 1.89
CA ASP A 43 -23.83 3.23 1.24
C ASP A 43 -22.44 3.09 1.88
N PRO A 44 -22.13 1.95 2.55
CA PRO A 44 -20.86 1.77 3.23
C PRO A 44 -19.65 1.77 2.29
N ALA A 45 -19.82 1.26 1.06
CA ALA A 45 -18.76 1.24 0.06
C ALA A 45 -18.42 2.66 -0.43
N ALA A 46 -19.46 3.47 -0.70
CA ALA A 46 -19.29 4.88 -1.06
C ALA A 46 -18.65 5.70 0.06
N MET A 47 -18.95 5.41 1.33
CA MET A 47 -18.27 6.03 2.48
C MET A 47 -16.77 5.75 2.49
N CYS A 48 -16.36 4.50 2.16
CA CYS A 48 -14.95 4.15 2.03
C CYS A 48 -14.29 4.91 0.86
N ASP A 49 -14.94 4.93 -0.30
CA ASP A 49 -14.46 5.64 -1.49
C ASP A 49 -14.34 7.16 -1.24
N LEU A 50 -15.31 7.75 -0.54
CA LEU A 50 -15.27 9.16 -0.14
C LEU A 50 -14.10 9.43 0.82
N SER A 51 -13.86 8.54 1.78
CA SER A 51 -12.69 8.63 2.65
C SER A 51 -11.38 8.65 1.84
N ASP A 52 -11.23 7.78 0.85
CA ASP A 52 -10.05 7.74 0.00
C ASP A 52 -9.88 9.04 -0.82
N LEU A 53 -10.98 9.59 -1.35
CA LEU A 53 -10.96 10.86 -2.07
C LEU A 53 -10.56 12.05 -1.16
N LEU A 54 -11.12 12.10 0.05
CA LEU A 54 -10.80 13.14 1.05
C LEU A 54 -9.34 13.04 1.53
N MET A 55 -8.80 11.81 1.65
CA MET A 55 -7.38 11.60 1.94
C MET A 55 -6.48 12.16 0.84
N LYS A 56 -6.85 11.96 -0.43
CA LYS A 56 -6.14 12.56 -1.58
C LYS A 56 -6.16 14.09 -1.53
N GLN A 57 -7.25 14.69 -1.03
CA GLN A 57 -7.38 16.14 -0.83
C GLN A 57 -6.73 16.66 0.47
N ARG A 58 -6.08 15.80 1.26
CA ARG A 58 -5.48 16.12 2.57
C ARG A 58 -6.49 16.54 3.65
N ARG A 59 -7.76 16.23 3.49
CA ARG A 59 -8.83 16.46 4.47
C ARG A 59 -8.92 15.27 5.43
N SER A 60 -7.85 15.03 6.18
CA SER A 60 -7.64 13.79 6.93
C SER A 60 -8.66 13.55 8.06
N SER A 61 -9.17 14.60 8.68
CA SER A 61 -10.18 14.49 9.74
C SER A 61 -11.53 14.01 9.20
N GLU A 62 -11.95 14.58 8.09
CA GLU A 62 -13.19 14.18 7.42
C GLU A 62 -13.09 12.80 6.80
N ALA A 63 -11.94 12.49 6.21
CA ALA A 63 -11.66 11.16 5.69
C ALA A 63 -11.77 10.09 6.78
N LEU A 64 -11.21 10.35 7.96
CA LEU A 64 -11.29 9.42 9.08
C LEU A 64 -12.74 9.25 9.56
N TYR A 65 -13.52 10.32 9.62
CA TYR A 65 -14.94 10.25 9.97
C TYR A 65 -15.69 9.29 9.03
N TRP A 66 -15.57 9.48 7.71
CA TRP A 66 -16.24 8.63 6.73
C TRP A 66 -15.73 7.19 6.74
N LEU A 67 -14.43 6.99 6.98
CA LEU A 67 -13.85 5.66 7.14
C LEU A 67 -14.42 4.93 8.35
N GLU A 68 -14.59 5.62 9.48
CA GLU A 68 -15.24 5.04 10.65
C GLU A 68 -16.71 4.71 10.40
N GLN A 69 -17.43 5.54 9.68
CA GLN A 69 -18.82 5.24 9.29
C GLN A 69 -18.89 4.01 8.38
N SER A 70 -18.05 3.93 7.35
CA SER A 70 -17.95 2.77 6.47
C SER A 70 -17.68 1.47 7.25
N ALA A 71 -16.69 1.49 8.15
CA ALA A 71 -16.33 0.33 8.96
C ALA A 71 -17.47 -0.11 9.90
N ARG A 72 -18.17 0.85 10.55
CA ARG A 72 -19.32 0.58 11.44
C ARG A 72 -20.51 0.02 10.68
N ASN A 73 -20.71 0.45 9.43
CA ASN A 73 -21.77 -0.06 8.56
C ASN A 73 -21.39 -1.37 7.84
N GLY A 74 -20.26 -1.99 8.21
CA GLY A 74 -19.92 -3.35 7.81
C GLY A 74 -19.18 -3.46 6.48
N ASP A 75 -18.65 -2.39 5.90
CA ASP A 75 -17.81 -2.51 4.71
C ASP A 75 -16.46 -3.18 5.05
N PRO A 76 -16.15 -4.35 4.44
CA PRO A 76 -14.90 -5.05 4.73
C PRO A 76 -13.64 -4.26 4.35
N ARG A 77 -13.72 -3.39 3.32
CA ARG A 77 -12.62 -2.51 2.90
C ARG A 77 -12.40 -1.42 3.95
N GLY A 78 -13.48 -0.75 4.37
CA GLY A 78 -13.44 0.26 5.42
C GLY A 78 -12.89 -0.29 6.72
N GLN A 79 -13.35 -1.47 7.15
CA GLN A 79 -12.84 -2.16 8.34
C GLN A 79 -11.34 -2.50 8.21
N TYR A 80 -10.90 -3.01 7.06
CA TYR A 80 -9.49 -3.30 6.81
C TYR A 80 -8.62 -2.03 6.85
N VAL A 81 -9.05 -0.96 6.17
CA VAL A 81 -8.32 0.31 6.14
C VAL A 81 -8.23 0.93 7.53
N LEU A 82 -9.35 0.94 8.28
CA LEU A 82 -9.39 1.45 9.66
C LEU A 82 -8.50 0.62 10.59
N GLY A 83 -8.54 -0.72 10.46
CA GLY A 83 -7.68 -1.62 11.21
C GLY A 83 -6.20 -1.36 10.95
N THR A 84 -5.80 -1.18 9.69
CA THR A 84 -4.41 -0.83 9.34
C THR A 84 -4.01 0.56 9.83
N TRP A 85 -4.93 1.51 9.84
CA TRP A 85 -4.72 2.84 10.40
C TRP A 85 -4.42 2.78 11.91
N TYR A 86 -5.19 1.97 12.67
CA TYR A 86 -4.92 1.75 14.10
C TYR A 86 -3.58 1.06 14.35
N LEU A 87 -3.18 0.08 13.51
CA LEU A 87 -1.85 -0.55 13.59
C LEU A 87 -0.72 0.46 13.48
N LYS A 88 -0.81 1.38 12.52
CA LYS A 88 0.20 2.42 12.31
C LYS A 88 0.34 3.36 13.51
N ARG A 89 -0.71 3.50 14.31
CA ARG A 89 -0.74 4.33 15.52
C ARG A 89 -0.42 3.54 16.80
N GLY A 90 -0.07 2.26 16.67
CA GLY A 90 0.25 1.41 17.81
C GLY A 90 -0.97 0.94 18.62
N ASN A 91 -2.19 1.27 18.18
CA ASN A 91 -3.41 0.81 18.85
C ASN A 91 -3.79 -0.58 18.35
N VAL A 92 -3.08 -1.58 18.87
CA VAL A 92 -3.17 -2.97 18.41
C VAL A 92 -4.54 -3.58 18.70
N GLN A 93 -5.16 -3.25 19.85
CA GLN A 93 -6.46 -3.81 20.23
C GLN A 93 -7.57 -3.42 19.23
N ASN A 94 -7.69 -2.12 18.92
CA ASN A 94 -8.65 -1.65 17.93
C ASN A 94 -8.31 -2.17 16.53
N ALA A 95 -7.04 -2.27 16.19
CA ALA A 95 -6.60 -2.83 14.92
C ALA A 95 -7.04 -4.28 14.76
N LEU A 96 -6.79 -5.14 15.75
CA LEU A 96 -7.22 -6.53 15.73
C LEU A 96 -8.74 -6.64 15.61
N ARG A 97 -9.49 -5.84 16.38
CA ARG A 97 -10.95 -5.84 16.33
C ARG A 97 -11.46 -5.60 14.89
N TRP A 98 -10.96 -4.56 14.23
CA TRP A 98 -11.42 -4.21 12.88
C TRP A 98 -10.90 -5.16 11.81
N LEU A 99 -9.64 -5.62 11.92
CA LEU A 99 -9.09 -6.60 10.98
C LEU A 99 -9.79 -7.95 11.08
N THR A 100 -10.15 -8.39 12.31
CA THR A 100 -10.92 -9.63 12.50
C THR A 100 -12.31 -9.48 11.92
N ALA A 101 -13.00 -8.37 12.18
CA ALA A 101 -14.32 -8.11 11.59
C ALA A 101 -14.27 -8.17 10.05
N ALA A 102 -13.27 -7.54 9.42
CA ALA A 102 -13.08 -7.61 7.97
C ALA A 102 -12.77 -9.04 7.49
N ALA A 103 -11.96 -9.79 8.25
CA ALA A 103 -11.59 -11.17 7.91
C ALA A 103 -12.79 -12.12 8.00
N ASP A 104 -13.67 -11.92 8.99
CA ASP A 104 -14.90 -12.69 9.18
C ASP A 104 -15.91 -12.43 8.05
N LEU A 105 -15.88 -11.25 7.45
CA LEU A 105 -16.63 -10.91 6.23
C LEU A 105 -15.94 -11.41 4.94
N GLY A 106 -14.89 -12.22 5.04
CA GLY A 106 -14.21 -12.83 3.91
C GLY A 106 -13.18 -11.95 3.22
N SER A 107 -12.77 -10.83 3.81
CA SER A 107 -11.70 -10.00 3.23
C SER A 107 -10.37 -10.74 3.23
N SER A 108 -9.94 -11.22 2.07
CA SER A 108 -8.67 -11.94 1.91
C SER A 108 -7.45 -11.09 2.29
N THR A 109 -7.53 -9.77 2.09
CA THR A 109 -6.49 -8.83 2.50
C THR A 109 -6.38 -8.70 4.01
N ALA A 110 -7.53 -8.67 4.72
CA ALA A 110 -7.56 -8.64 6.18
C ALA A 110 -7.06 -9.97 6.78
N GLN A 111 -7.48 -11.10 6.22
CA GLN A 111 -7.00 -12.43 6.60
C GLN A 111 -5.48 -12.54 6.42
N TYR A 112 -4.96 -12.11 5.27
CA TYR A 112 -3.51 -12.05 5.04
C TYR A 112 -2.79 -11.18 6.08
N ARG A 113 -3.33 -10.00 6.36
CA ARG A 113 -2.73 -9.07 7.34
C ARG A 113 -2.68 -9.66 8.73
N LEU A 114 -3.76 -10.30 9.20
CA LEU A 114 -3.80 -11.01 10.48
C LEU A 114 -2.80 -12.17 10.50
N GLY A 115 -2.76 -12.96 9.43
CA GLY A 115 -1.80 -14.06 9.31
C GLY A 115 -0.35 -13.60 9.45
N VAL A 116 0.01 -12.51 8.81
CA VAL A 116 1.36 -11.90 8.92
C VAL A 116 1.62 -11.34 10.32
N LEU A 117 0.63 -10.70 10.96
CA LEU A 117 0.77 -10.19 12.32
C LEU A 117 1.09 -11.29 13.33
N TYR A 118 0.32 -12.39 13.30
CA TYR A 118 0.55 -13.53 14.18
C TYR A 118 1.82 -14.31 13.85
N LEU A 119 2.22 -14.34 12.57
CA LEU A 119 3.47 -14.97 12.14
C LEU A 119 4.71 -14.24 12.66
N LYS A 120 4.70 -12.91 12.57
CA LYS A 120 5.82 -12.05 12.99
C LYS A 120 5.93 -11.95 14.51
N GLY A 121 4.82 -11.76 15.20
CA GLY A 121 4.79 -11.56 16.63
C GLY A 121 5.39 -10.24 17.12
N GLU A 122 5.48 -9.21 16.23
CA GLU A 122 6.08 -7.91 16.57
C GLU A 122 5.15 -7.01 17.40
N GLN A 123 3.87 -7.03 17.08
CA GLN A 123 2.83 -6.19 17.69
C GLN A 123 1.81 -6.99 18.50
N VAL A 124 1.74 -8.28 18.24
CA VAL A 124 0.89 -9.27 18.91
C VAL A 124 1.76 -10.45 19.32
N GLU A 125 1.32 -11.22 20.28
CA GLU A 125 1.98 -12.47 20.62
C GLU A 125 2.02 -13.41 19.39
N LYS A 126 3.21 -13.99 19.13
CA LYS A 126 3.41 -14.90 18.00
C LYS A 126 2.54 -16.15 18.18
N ASN A 127 1.71 -16.43 17.19
CA ASN A 127 0.86 -17.60 17.17
C ASN A 127 0.85 -18.22 15.76
N LEU A 128 1.61 -19.29 15.61
CA LEU A 128 1.76 -19.98 14.32
C LEU A 128 0.46 -20.64 13.86
N GLU A 129 -0.32 -21.18 14.76
CA GLU A 129 -1.59 -21.83 14.42
C GLU A 129 -2.59 -20.81 13.83
N LEU A 130 -2.78 -19.67 14.50
CA LEU A 130 -3.61 -18.60 14.00
C LEU A 130 -3.05 -18.02 12.68
N ALA A 131 -1.72 -17.89 12.59
CA ALA A 131 -1.08 -17.40 11.38
C ALA A 131 -1.38 -18.30 10.18
N VAL A 132 -1.16 -19.60 10.32
CA VAL A 132 -1.44 -20.60 9.26
C VAL A 132 -2.92 -20.60 8.91
N ARG A 133 -3.82 -20.60 9.91
CA ARG A 133 -5.27 -20.56 9.69
C ARG A 133 -5.69 -19.36 8.84
N TYR A 134 -5.27 -18.14 9.21
CA TYR A 134 -5.62 -16.93 8.46
C TYR A 134 -4.95 -16.87 7.08
N LEU A 135 -3.68 -17.34 6.96
CA LEU A 135 -3.00 -17.42 5.69
C LEU A 135 -3.66 -18.41 4.74
N THR A 136 -4.12 -19.56 5.26
CA THR A 136 -4.84 -20.56 4.47
C THR A 136 -6.15 -20.00 3.95
N ALA A 137 -6.98 -19.40 4.80
CA ALA A 137 -8.22 -18.77 4.38
C ALA A 137 -7.99 -17.71 3.29
N SER A 138 -6.97 -16.87 3.46
CA SER A 138 -6.60 -15.86 2.47
C SER A 138 -6.09 -16.48 1.17
N ALA A 139 -5.29 -17.56 1.24
CA ALA A 139 -4.73 -18.24 0.07
C ALA A 139 -5.82 -18.96 -0.74
N GLU A 140 -6.81 -19.55 -0.08
CA GLU A 140 -7.99 -20.17 -0.70
C GLU A 140 -8.85 -19.13 -1.41
N CYS A 141 -8.97 -17.91 -0.86
CA CYS A 141 -9.60 -16.77 -1.53
C CYS A 141 -8.75 -16.20 -2.69
N GLY A 142 -7.65 -16.84 -3.08
CA GLY A 142 -6.85 -16.45 -4.23
C GLY A 142 -5.77 -15.39 -3.97
N ASN A 143 -5.54 -14.97 -2.73
CA ASN A 143 -4.52 -13.98 -2.44
C ASN A 143 -3.12 -14.56 -2.72
N GLN A 144 -2.46 -14.06 -3.76
CA GLN A 144 -1.15 -14.55 -4.20
C GLN A 144 -0.05 -14.42 -3.14
N TYR A 145 -0.14 -13.42 -2.27
CA TYR A 145 0.85 -13.19 -1.22
C TYR A 145 0.68 -14.19 -0.06
N ALA A 146 -0.57 -14.51 0.27
CA ALA A 146 -0.87 -15.55 1.23
C ALA A 146 -0.44 -16.93 0.71
N GLN A 147 -0.71 -17.24 -0.56
CA GLN A 147 -0.26 -18.46 -1.21
C GLN A 147 1.27 -18.60 -1.18
N TYR A 148 1.99 -17.52 -1.51
CA TYR A 148 3.45 -17.50 -1.44
C TYR A 148 3.95 -17.72 -0.02
N THR A 149 3.40 -16.98 0.96
CA THR A 149 3.81 -17.08 2.36
C THR A 149 3.54 -18.48 2.90
N LEU A 150 2.37 -19.03 2.64
CA LEU A 150 1.97 -20.36 3.07
C LEU A 150 2.85 -21.44 2.43
N GLY A 151 3.09 -21.34 1.12
CA GLY A 151 3.99 -22.24 0.41
C GLY A 151 5.42 -22.23 0.95
N SER A 152 5.91 -21.06 1.32
CA SER A 152 7.22 -20.90 1.95
C SER A 152 7.26 -21.51 3.37
N LEU A 153 6.19 -21.36 4.14
CA LEU A 153 6.06 -21.94 5.49
C LEU A 153 6.07 -23.46 5.46
N TYR A 154 5.30 -24.08 4.58
CA TYR A 154 5.26 -25.55 4.45
C TYR A 154 6.59 -26.12 3.96
N ARG A 155 7.25 -25.48 3.00
CA ARG A 155 8.58 -25.92 2.55
C ARG A 155 9.64 -25.82 3.63
N SER A 156 9.63 -24.75 4.44
CA SER A 156 10.61 -24.54 5.50
C SER A 156 10.34 -25.36 6.76
N GLY A 157 9.11 -25.84 6.96
CA GLY A 157 8.67 -26.43 8.23
C GLY A 157 8.38 -25.40 9.33
N ASN A 158 8.51 -24.11 9.04
CA ASN A 158 8.26 -23.05 10.03
C ASN A 158 6.77 -22.83 10.34
N GLY A 159 5.88 -23.47 9.59
CA GLY A 159 4.43 -23.48 9.82
C GLY A 159 3.92 -24.67 10.62
N GLY A 160 4.82 -25.45 11.22
CA GLY A 160 4.51 -26.68 11.97
C GLY A 160 5.19 -27.89 11.34
N SER A 161 4.51 -28.67 10.52
CA SER A 161 5.11 -29.77 9.77
C SER A 161 5.66 -29.30 8.43
N ARG A 162 6.85 -29.81 8.07
CA ARG A 162 7.39 -29.61 6.72
C ARG A 162 6.62 -30.49 5.73
N ASP A 163 6.00 -29.85 4.76
CA ASP A 163 5.36 -30.49 3.62
C ASP A 163 5.79 -29.81 2.33
N GLU A 164 6.75 -30.43 1.66
CA GLU A 164 7.33 -29.86 0.43
C GLU A 164 6.36 -29.92 -0.76
N ALA A 165 5.51 -30.96 -0.81
CA ALA A 165 4.54 -31.11 -1.90
C ALA A 165 3.46 -30.02 -1.81
N LEU A 166 2.87 -29.85 -0.64
CA LEU A 166 1.89 -28.81 -0.38
C LEU A 166 2.50 -27.40 -0.51
N GLY A 167 3.73 -27.22 -0.05
CA GLY A 167 4.46 -25.96 -0.23
C GLY A 167 4.66 -25.61 -1.69
N ARG A 168 5.04 -26.59 -2.53
CA ARG A 168 5.20 -26.42 -3.98
C ARG A 168 3.87 -26.10 -4.66
N GLU A 169 2.79 -26.74 -4.24
CA GLU A 169 1.46 -26.47 -4.79
C GLU A 169 1.05 -25.01 -4.57
N TRP A 170 1.15 -24.51 -3.35
CA TRP A 170 0.82 -23.11 -3.04
C TRP A 170 1.72 -22.11 -3.78
N LEU A 171 3.03 -22.40 -3.89
CA LEU A 171 3.94 -21.58 -4.68
C LEU A 171 3.58 -21.58 -6.16
N SER A 172 3.17 -22.71 -6.72
CA SER A 172 2.73 -22.80 -8.12
C SER A 172 1.49 -21.96 -8.40
N ARG A 173 0.51 -21.98 -7.49
CA ARG A 173 -0.69 -21.12 -7.58
C ARG A 173 -0.33 -19.65 -7.54
N SER A 174 0.58 -19.25 -6.65
CA SER A 174 1.06 -17.88 -6.55
C SER A 174 1.86 -17.43 -7.79
N ALA A 175 2.73 -18.31 -8.31
CA ALA A 175 3.51 -18.04 -9.52
C ALA A 175 2.63 -17.92 -10.78
N ALA A 176 1.55 -18.70 -10.86
CA ALA A 176 0.57 -18.62 -11.94
C ALA A 176 -0.15 -17.27 -11.99
N GLN A 177 -0.31 -16.60 -10.84
CA GLN A 177 -0.84 -15.23 -10.73
C GLN A 177 0.22 -14.15 -11.02
N GLY A 178 1.44 -14.54 -11.39
CA GLY A 178 2.51 -13.59 -11.74
C GLY A 178 3.41 -13.19 -10.59
N ASN A 179 3.33 -13.84 -9.42
CA ASN A 179 4.22 -13.54 -8.31
C ASN A 179 5.67 -13.96 -8.63
N PRO A 180 6.62 -13.00 -8.81
CA PRO A 180 7.98 -13.32 -9.22
C PRO A 180 8.77 -14.08 -8.14
N TYR A 181 8.43 -13.87 -6.88
CA TYR A 181 9.10 -14.52 -5.75
C TYR A 181 8.71 -15.99 -5.62
N ALA A 182 7.44 -16.31 -5.90
CA ALA A 182 6.99 -17.69 -5.94
C ALA A 182 7.66 -18.44 -7.08
N ARG A 183 7.77 -17.81 -8.26
CA ARG A 183 8.50 -18.38 -9.41
C ARG A 183 9.96 -18.63 -9.06
N HIS A 184 10.64 -17.64 -8.50
CA HIS A 184 12.03 -17.78 -8.08
C HIS A 184 12.26 -18.95 -7.10
N LEU A 185 11.34 -19.13 -6.14
CA LEU A 185 11.42 -20.24 -5.19
C LEU A 185 11.17 -21.62 -5.82
N LEU A 186 10.39 -21.69 -6.88
CA LEU A 186 10.18 -22.91 -7.63
C LEU A 186 11.39 -23.28 -8.50
N ASP A 187 12.00 -22.26 -9.12
CA ASP A 187 13.15 -22.44 -10.01
C ASP A 187 14.44 -22.77 -9.25
N HIS A 188 14.54 -22.38 -7.96
CA HIS A 188 15.74 -22.55 -7.14
C HIS A 188 15.43 -23.30 -5.82
N PRO A 189 15.13 -24.61 -5.90
CA PRO A 189 14.69 -25.38 -4.71
C PRO A 189 15.77 -25.55 -3.66
N ASP A 190 17.05 -25.52 -4.03
CA ASP A 190 18.18 -25.84 -3.15
C ASP A 190 18.83 -24.64 -2.45
N GLN A 191 18.29 -23.44 -2.63
CA GLN A 191 18.82 -22.26 -1.94
C GLN A 191 18.58 -22.32 -0.43
N ASN A 192 19.66 -22.10 0.31
CA ASN A 192 19.74 -22.24 1.77
C ASN A 192 18.65 -21.43 2.49
N TRP A 193 17.77 -22.11 3.21
CA TRP A 193 16.53 -21.59 3.80
C TRP A 193 16.71 -20.39 4.75
N THR A 194 17.85 -20.28 5.42
CA THR A 194 18.11 -19.14 6.31
C THR A 194 18.16 -17.82 5.52
N THR A 195 18.73 -17.84 4.32
CA THR A 195 18.76 -16.68 3.42
C THR A 195 17.39 -16.39 2.81
N VAL A 196 16.62 -17.44 2.50
CA VAL A 196 15.27 -17.33 1.94
C VAL A 196 14.28 -16.83 2.98
N VAL A 197 14.33 -17.34 4.22
CA VAL A 197 13.46 -16.87 5.32
C VAL A 197 13.78 -15.41 5.66
N GLN A 198 15.04 -15.02 5.70
CA GLN A 198 15.40 -13.60 5.88
C GLN A 198 14.95 -12.74 4.68
N SER A 199 15.03 -13.29 3.46
CA SER A 199 14.52 -12.61 2.27
C SER A 199 12.99 -12.53 2.26
N VAL A 200 12.28 -13.56 2.74
CA VAL A 200 10.82 -13.57 2.92
C VAL A 200 10.40 -12.56 3.97
N ILE A 201 11.07 -12.51 5.12
CA ILE A 201 10.80 -11.51 6.16
C ILE A 201 11.09 -10.11 5.63
N ARG A 202 12.22 -9.92 4.94
CA ARG A 202 12.56 -8.65 4.30
C ARG A 202 11.55 -8.27 3.22
N LEU A 203 11.07 -9.25 2.46
CA LEU A 203 10.07 -9.06 1.43
C LEU A 203 8.69 -8.75 2.01
N LEU A 204 8.25 -9.46 3.04
CA LEU A 204 7.03 -9.15 3.78
C LEU A 204 7.08 -7.72 4.35
N TYR A 205 8.27 -7.29 4.80
CA TYR A 205 8.52 -5.92 5.21
C TYR A 205 8.40 -4.94 4.01
N HIS A 206 9.02 -5.26 2.87
CA HIS A 206 8.91 -4.42 1.67
C HIS A 206 7.50 -4.43 1.09
N MET A 207 6.80 -5.56 1.10
CA MET A 207 5.42 -5.67 0.62
C MET A 207 4.44 -4.98 1.57
N SER A 208 4.63 -5.08 2.89
CA SER A 208 3.87 -4.27 3.83
C SER A 208 4.11 -2.78 3.59
N ARG A 209 5.32 -2.42 3.20
CA ARG A 209 5.69 -1.05 2.85
C ARG A 209 5.12 -0.62 1.49
N ILE A 210 5.08 -1.50 0.49
CA ILE A 210 4.42 -1.25 -0.80
C ILE A 210 2.89 -1.16 -0.62
N PHE A 211 2.30 -2.01 0.22
CA PHE A 211 0.89 -1.87 0.63
C PHE A 211 0.66 -0.61 1.46
N GLU A 212 1.60 -0.24 2.32
CA GLU A 212 1.58 1.04 3.04
C GLU A 212 1.73 2.23 2.08
N ASP A 213 2.54 2.09 1.04
CA ASP A 213 2.75 3.12 0.04
C ASP A 213 1.61 3.18 -0.99
N ASN A 214 0.94 2.06 -1.29
CA ASN A 214 -0.29 2.03 -2.09
C ASN A 214 -1.52 2.50 -1.30
N CYS A 215 -1.54 2.32 0.03
CA CYS A 215 -2.51 2.97 0.93
C CYS A 215 -2.15 4.42 1.27
N LYS A 216 -0.87 4.80 1.15
CA LYS A 216 -0.45 6.19 0.98
C LYS A 216 -0.60 6.49 -0.51
N THR A 217 -1.86 6.70 -0.89
CA THR A 217 -2.26 7.16 -2.22
C THR A 217 -1.11 7.82 -2.99
N ASP A 218 -0.99 7.54 -4.28
CA ASP A 218 -0.18 8.27 -5.28
C ASP A 218 -0.06 9.79 -5.06
N ALA A 219 -1.03 10.40 -4.37
CA ALA A 219 -1.04 11.80 -3.99
C ALA A 219 0.03 12.17 -2.96
N MET A 220 0.39 11.28 -2.03
CA MET A 220 1.45 11.56 -1.05
C MET A 220 2.83 11.41 -1.70
N HIS A 221 3.00 10.45 -2.61
CA HIS A 221 4.23 10.34 -3.43
C HIS A 221 4.35 11.50 -4.43
N ARG A 222 3.26 11.90 -5.09
CA ARG A 222 3.22 13.12 -5.92
C ARG A 222 3.45 14.38 -5.08
N GLY A 223 2.89 14.46 -3.87
CA GLY A 223 3.12 15.57 -2.95
C GLY A 223 4.58 15.69 -2.51
N LEU A 224 5.23 14.57 -2.15
CA LEU A 224 6.65 14.53 -1.78
C LEU A 224 7.57 14.78 -2.99
N GLN A 225 7.24 14.26 -4.17
CA GLN A 225 8.00 14.56 -5.40
C GLN A 225 7.82 16.01 -5.86
N ILE A 226 6.61 16.56 -5.73
CA ILE A 226 6.33 17.99 -6.01
C ILE A 226 7.08 18.85 -5.00
N ASP A 227 7.12 18.47 -3.73
CA ASP A 227 7.83 19.23 -2.69
C ASP A 227 9.35 19.17 -2.91
N ARG A 228 9.92 17.99 -3.22
CA ARG A 228 11.34 17.84 -3.61
C ARG A 228 11.67 18.62 -4.89
N LYS A 229 10.81 18.57 -5.90
CA LYS A 229 10.99 19.33 -7.15
C LYS A 229 10.89 20.83 -6.92
N ARG A 230 9.96 21.29 -6.08
CA ARG A 230 9.83 22.71 -5.68
C ARG A 230 11.04 23.17 -4.86
N ARG A 231 11.53 22.39 -3.91
CA ARG A 231 12.75 22.71 -3.12
C ARG A 231 13.96 22.79 -4.03
N ARG A 232 14.11 21.87 -4.98
CA ARG A 232 15.20 21.90 -5.97
C ARG A 232 15.11 23.14 -6.86
N GLN A 233 13.94 23.48 -7.38
CA GLN A 233 13.75 24.70 -8.20
C GLN A 233 13.96 25.97 -7.39
N PHE A 234 13.57 25.99 -6.11
CA PHE A 234 13.81 27.13 -5.23
C PHE A 234 15.30 27.31 -4.94
N ARG A 235 16.02 26.21 -4.72
CA ARG A 235 17.49 26.21 -4.54
C ARG A 235 18.19 26.71 -5.81
N GLU A 236 17.82 26.20 -6.98
CA GLU A 236 18.39 26.64 -8.27
C GLU A 236 18.14 28.12 -8.52
N ARG A 237 16.96 28.65 -8.16
CA ARG A 237 16.66 30.09 -8.25
C ARG A 237 17.49 30.93 -7.25
N ARG A 238 17.66 30.48 -6.02
CA ARG A 238 18.51 31.16 -5.03
C ARG A 238 19.98 31.22 -5.49
N LEU A 239 20.49 30.12 -6.00
CA LEU A 239 21.85 30.06 -6.56
C LEU A 239 22.02 30.99 -7.78
N ALA A 240 21.02 31.03 -8.68
CA ALA A 240 21.01 31.93 -9.83
C ALA A 240 20.95 33.40 -9.43
N LEU A 241 20.40 33.74 -8.26
CA LEU A 241 20.36 35.08 -7.69
C LEU A 241 21.61 35.41 -6.83
N GLY A 242 22.62 34.53 -6.82
CA GLY A 242 23.90 34.78 -6.13
C GLY A 242 23.88 34.53 -4.63
N HIS A 243 22.85 33.88 -4.08
CA HIS A 243 22.84 33.48 -2.67
C HIS A 243 23.73 32.25 -2.46
N LYS A 244 24.64 32.31 -1.46
CA LYS A 244 25.42 31.13 -1.06
C LYS A 244 24.52 30.08 -0.39
N PRO A 245 24.77 28.77 -0.60
CA PRO A 245 24.05 27.72 0.13
C PRO A 245 24.32 27.84 1.63
N ASP A 246 23.30 27.67 2.45
CA ASP A 246 23.42 27.65 3.92
C ASP A 246 24.13 26.36 4.38
N ASP A 247 24.94 26.44 5.46
CA ASP A 247 25.77 25.32 5.92
C ASP A 247 24.95 24.08 6.31
N HIS A 248 23.71 24.24 6.75
CA HIS A 248 22.77 23.14 7.02
C HIS A 248 22.31 22.40 5.77
N GLU A 249 22.30 23.05 4.60
CA GLU A 249 21.94 22.40 3.33
C GLU A 249 23.03 21.45 2.82
N ASN A 250 24.28 21.62 3.26
CA ASN A 250 25.41 20.77 2.89
C ASN A 250 25.48 19.46 3.69
N GLU A 251 24.87 19.38 4.88
CA GLU A 251 24.80 18.15 5.67
C GLU A 251 23.78 17.15 5.12
N GLU A 252 22.65 17.61 4.56
CA GLU A 252 21.67 16.72 3.93
C GLU A 252 22.19 16.02 2.65
N ILE A 253 23.18 16.60 1.97
CA ILE A 253 23.80 16.01 0.77
C ILE A 253 24.80 14.89 1.14
N ARG A 254 25.37 14.89 2.35
CA ARG A 254 26.29 13.85 2.81
C ARG A 254 25.61 12.59 3.34
N LEU A 255 24.29 12.62 3.54
CA LEU A 255 23.49 11.52 4.07
C LEU A 255 22.63 10.83 3.00
N GLN A 256 22.76 11.20 1.71
CA GLN A 256 22.15 10.55 0.54
C GLN A 256 23.22 9.80 -0.27
#